data_8bb5d03596d7ce1e46e9fa45573bd3e6
#
_entry.id   8bb5d03596d7ce1e46e9fa45573bd3e6
#
_cell.length_a   1.000
_cell.length_b   1.000
_cell.length_c   1.000
_cell.angle_alpha   90.00
_cell.angle_beta   90.00
_cell.angle_gamma   90.00
#
_symmetry.space_group_name_H-M   'P 1'
#
loop_
_entity.id
_entity.type
_entity.pdbx_description
1 polymer ?
#
loop_
_entity_poly.entity_id
_entity_poly.type
_entity_poly.pdbx_seq_one_letter_code
_entity_poly.pdbx_strand_id
1 'polypeptide(L)'
;MLSTNTFSELEERFLKPLIARRHIKREDVPLEQMQGWELKDGKLANSFFEIIGTRTSFEQEPDGFQPRGWDQPIYRQGTGTLVLFVDEQKNVLVQAVFEPGNAARGYQNRGLTLVNSCKFSPGNLAFLKSQGKIPPLSDLVDHPDAKILFSHLAPGDSGRADKQNEHHLIQLPRTVLEEAVNKLPSPQPEFYALISLTVLKECYKQALVNEHLRDLSSMLLFQN
;
A
#
# COMPACT_ATOMS: atom_id res chain seq x y z
N MET A 1 16.82 7.81 -6.79
CA MET A 1 15.66 7.05 -7.29
C MET A 1 16.02 6.38 -8.62
N LEU A 2 15.61 5.11 -8.84
CA LEU A 2 15.73 4.42 -10.13
C LEU A 2 14.59 4.86 -11.06
N SER A 3 14.90 5.06 -12.34
CA SER A 3 13.90 5.18 -13.40
C SER A 3 14.23 4.17 -14.51
N THR A 4 13.25 3.33 -14.90
CA THR A 4 13.50 2.26 -15.86
C THR A 4 12.29 1.89 -16.70
N ASN A 5 12.56 1.46 -17.94
CA ASN A 5 11.58 0.96 -18.90
C ASN A 5 11.69 -0.56 -19.15
N THR A 6 12.58 -1.25 -18.43
CA THR A 6 12.77 -2.70 -18.55
C THR A 6 12.70 -3.39 -17.19
N PHE A 7 12.07 -4.56 -17.16
CA PHE A 7 11.99 -5.37 -15.94
C PHE A 7 13.37 -5.87 -15.50
N SER A 8 14.22 -6.24 -16.42
CA SER A 8 15.58 -6.70 -16.10
C SER A 8 16.38 -5.62 -15.36
N GLU A 9 16.29 -4.36 -15.77
CA GLU A 9 16.96 -3.26 -15.08
C GLU A 9 16.34 -3.02 -13.68
N LEU A 10 15.01 -3.07 -13.56
CA LEU A 10 14.34 -3.01 -12.26
C LEU A 10 14.85 -4.12 -11.33
N GLU A 11 14.91 -5.34 -11.83
CA GLU A 11 15.37 -6.50 -11.07
C GLU A 11 16.81 -6.34 -10.58
N GLU A 12 17.73 -6.04 -11.48
CA GLU A 12 19.17 -5.98 -11.18
C GLU A 12 19.56 -4.77 -10.31
N ARG A 13 18.99 -3.60 -10.59
CA ARG A 13 19.40 -2.35 -9.94
C ARG A 13 18.56 -1.94 -8.75
N PHE A 14 17.37 -2.53 -8.57
CA PHE A 14 16.45 -2.14 -7.52
C PHE A 14 16.04 -3.33 -6.64
N LEU A 15 15.44 -4.38 -7.20
CA LEU A 15 14.87 -5.46 -6.40
C LEU A 15 15.95 -6.33 -5.74
N LYS A 16 16.94 -6.82 -6.49
CA LYS A 16 18.02 -7.66 -5.96
C LYS A 16 18.84 -6.98 -4.87
N PRO A 17 19.28 -5.71 -5.01
CA PRO A 17 19.99 -5.01 -3.96
C PRO A 17 19.15 -4.81 -2.69
N LEU A 18 17.85 -4.55 -2.81
CA LEU A 18 16.96 -4.43 -1.66
C LEU A 18 16.81 -5.77 -0.92
N ILE A 19 16.60 -6.85 -1.67
CA ILE A 19 16.49 -8.21 -1.11
C ILE A 19 17.78 -8.64 -0.43
N ALA A 20 18.94 -8.32 -1.01
CA ALA A 20 20.24 -8.69 -0.46
C ALA A 20 20.52 -8.02 0.90
N ARG A 21 19.98 -6.81 1.10
CA ARG A 21 20.21 -6.02 2.33
C ARG A 21 19.16 -6.24 3.41
N ARG A 22 18.01 -6.80 3.09
CA ARG A 22 16.87 -6.92 4.02
C ARG A 22 16.25 -8.30 3.98
N HIS A 23 16.05 -8.86 5.16
CA HIS A 23 15.36 -10.12 5.35
C HIS A 23 14.25 -9.93 6.37
N ILE A 24 13.06 -10.42 6.05
CA ILE A 24 12.01 -10.61 7.04
C ILE A 24 12.22 -11.98 7.68
N LYS A 25 12.38 -11.98 9.00
CA LYS A 25 12.18 -13.17 9.81
C LYS A 25 10.74 -13.14 10.32
N ARG A 26 10.03 -14.22 10.10
CA ARG A 26 8.67 -14.40 10.60
C ARG A 26 8.67 -15.49 11.64
N GLU A 27 8.03 -15.20 12.75
CA GLU A 27 7.79 -16.14 13.84
C GLU A 27 6.31 -16.00 14.22
N ASP A 28 5.62 -17.14 14.38
CA ASP A 28 4.26 -17.16 14.85
C ASP A 28 4.28 -17.10 16.39
N VAL A 29 3.68 -16.08 16.95
CA VAL A 29 3.58 -15.86 18.40
C VAL A 29 2.12 -15.89 18.86
N PRO A 30 1.82 -16.33 20.08
CA PRO A 30 0.48 -16.22 20.66
C PRO A 30 0.00 -14.76 20.65
N LEU A 31 -1.30 -14.54 20.44
CA LEU A 31 -1.88 -13.20 20.37
C LEU A 31 -1.61 -12.37 21.61
N GLU A 32 -1.58 -13.02 22.79
CA GLU A 32 -1.32 -12.40 24.10
C GLU A 32 0.14 -11.94 24.26
N GLN A 33 1.05 -12.42 23.42
CA GLN A 33 2.48 -12.09 23.43
C GLN A 33 2.87 -11.08 22.35
N MET A 34 1.91 -10.60 21.55
CA MET A 34 2.16 -9.62 20.50
C MET A 34 2.57 -8.28 21.09
N GLN A 35 3.77 -7.81 20.76
CA GLN A 35 4.28 -6.51 21.22
C GLN A 35 3.51 -5.35 20.56
N GLY A 36 3.11 -4.36 21.37
CA GLY A 36 2.37 -3.19 20.91
C GLY A 36 0.89 -3.44 20.63
N TRP A 37 0.37 -4.60 21.04
CA TRP A 37 -1.04 -4.96 20.96
C TRP A 37 -1.58 -5.29 22.34
N GLU A 38 -2.83 -4.93 22.57
CA GLU A 38 -3.57 -5.24 23.80
C GLU A 38 -4.83 -6.05 23.46
N LEU A 39 -5.01 -7.16 24.18
CA LEU A 39 -6.26 -7.92 24.15
C LEU A 39 -7.12 -7.43 25.35
N LYS A 40 -8.15 -6.64 25.06
CA LYS A 40 -9.03 -6.08 26.07
C LYS A 40 -10.48 -6.10 25.60
N ASP A 41 -11.39 -6.49 26.47
CA ASP A 41 -12.83 -6.52 26.22
C ASP A 41 -13.21 -7.26 24.92
N GLY A 42 -12.51 -8.36 24.62
CA GLY A 42 -12.75 -9.18 23.43
C GLY A 42 -12.24 -8.56 22.12
N LYS A 43 -11.45 -7.49 22.21
CA LYS A 43 -10.81 -6.82 21.07
C LYS A 43 -9.31 -6.92 21.16
N LEU A 44 -8.66 -7.09 20.01
CA LEU A 44 -7.22 -6.95 19.89
C LEU A 44 -6.93 -5.58 19.24
N ALA A 45 -6.27 -4.70 19.97
CA ALA A 45 -6.07 -3.31 19.54
C ALA A 45 -4.59 -2.87 19.62
N ASN A 46 -4.24 -1.95 18.78
CA ASN A 46 -3.00 -1.15 18.88
C ASN A 46 -3.32 0.35 18.69
N SER A 47 -2.30 1.21 18.61
CA SER A 47 -2.49 2.65 18.42
C SER A 47 -3.13 3.05 17.07
N PHE A 48 -3.29 2.13 16.13
CA PHE A 48 -3.74 2.45 14.76
C PHE A 48 -5.04 1.76 14.37
N PHE A 49 -5.33 0.57 14.86
CA PHE A 49 -6.53 -0.19 14.49
C PHE A 49 -6.92 -1.24 15.53
N GLU A 50 -8.15 -1.68 15.44
CA GLU A 50 -8.73 -2.75 16.26
C GLU A 50 -9.08 -3.95 15.38
N ILE A 51 -9.00 -5.13 15.95
CA ILE A 51 -9.56 -6.37 15.40
C ILE A 51 -10.69 -6.82 16.33
N ILE A 52 -11.88 -6.99 15.77
CA ILE A 52 -13.06 -7.43 16.49
C ILE A 52 -13.66 -8.67 15.84
N GLY A 53 -14.30 -9.52 16.63
CA GLY A 53 -15.17 -10.57 16.10
C GLY A 53 -16.51 -9.97 15.67
N THR A 54 -16.97 -10.27 14.47
CA THR A 54 -18.27 -9.83 13.97
C THR A 54 -19.09 -11.05 13.56
N ARG A 55 -20.33 -11.10 14.04
CA ARG A 55 -21.32 -12.07 13.58
C ARG A 55 -22.18 -11.43 12.51
N THR A 56 -22.20 -12.05 11.35
CA THR A 56 -23.02 -11.64 10.21
C THR A 56 -24.20 -12.58 10.09
N SER A 57 -25.41 -12.04 9.89
CA SER A 57 -26.61 -12.78 9.56
C SER A 57 -27.37 -12.06 8.44
N PHE A 58 -28.14 -12.81 7.64
CA PHE A 58 -29.04 -12.24 6.67
C PHE A 58 -30.48 -12.25 7.23
N GLU A 59 -31.21 -11.16 7.07
CA GLU A 59 -32.61 -11.05 7.45
C GLU A 59 -33.53 -11.82 6.47
N GLN A 60 -33.07 -11.98 5.22
CA GLN A 60 -33.73 -12.75 4.18
C GLN A 60 -32.86 -13.93 3.77
N GLU A 61 -33.46 -14.99 3.23
CA GLU A 61 -32.69 -16.12 2.70
C GLU A 61 -31.81 -15.64 1.55
N PRO A 62 -30.48 -15.84 1.64
CA PRO A 62 -29.59 -15.45 0.56
C PRO A 62 -29.80 -16.34 -0.65
N ASP A 63 -29.82 -15.74 -1.83
CA ASP A 63 -29.83 -16.47 -3.09
C ASP A 63 -28.49 -17.16 -3.33
N GLY A 64 -28.55 -18.43 -3.69
CA GLY A 64 -27.40 -19.17 -4.19
C GLY A 64 -26.33 -19.50 -3.15
N PHE A 65 -25.08 -19.09 -3.42
CA PHE A 65 -23.88 -19.51 -2.67
C PHE A 65 -23.60 -18.79 -1.35
N GLN A 66 -24.42 -17.84 -0.95
CA GLN A 66 -24.17 -17.08 0.27
C GLN A 66 -24.58 -17.92 1.50
N PRO A 67 -23.68 -18.06 2.50
CA PRO A 67 -24.07 -18.72 3.76
C PRO A 67 -25.12 -17.88 4.49
N ARG A 68 -26.02 -18.53 5.26
CA ARG A 68 -27.04 -17.83 6.06
C ARG A 68 -26.46 -16.92 7.15
N GLY A 69 -25.21 -17.12 7.50
CA GLY A 69 -24.47 -16.29 8.43
C GLY A 69 -23.10 -16.90 8.73
N TRP A 70 -22.19 -16.07 9.21
CA TRP A 70 -20.86 -16.50 9.64
C TRP A 70 -20.24 -15.52 10.64
N ASP A 71 -19.28 -16.00 11.39
CA ASP A 71 -18.45 -15.19 12.27
C ASP A 71 -17.08 -14.95 11.60
N GLN A 72 -16.58 -13.71 11.63
CA GLN A 72 -15.28 -13.38 11.09
C GLN A 72 -14.61 -12.24 11.87
N PRO A 73 -13.27 -12.18 11.86
CA PRO A 73 -12.57 -11.00 12.35
C PRO A 73 -12.72 -9.84 11.36
N ILE A 74 -12.98 -8.65 11.88
CA ILE A 74 -13.03 -7.39 11.13
C ILE A 74 -11.98 -6.44 11.66
N TYR A 75 -11.22 -5.83 10.74
CA TYR A 75 -10.31 -4.73 11.04
C TYR A 75 -11.08 -3.42 11.08
N ARG A 76 -10.98 -2.69 12.17
CA ARG A 76 -11.47 -1.31 12.30
C ARG A 76 -10.31 -0.35 12.22
N GLN A 77 -10.35 0.53 11.23
CA GLN A 77 -9.39 1.60 11.03
C GLN A 77 -10.11 2.79 10.40
N GLY A 78 -9.66 4.01 10.70
CA GLY A 78 -10.16 5.20 9.99
C GLY A 78 -9.87 5.14 8.48
N THR A 79 -10.59 5.94 7.71
CA THR A 79 -10.36 6.14 6.27
C THR A 79 -8.89 6.42 6.00
N GLY A 80 -8.30 5.68 5.07
CA GLY A 80 -6.93 5.89 4.60
C GLY A 80 -6.92 6.61 3.26
N THR A 81 -5.83 7.31 2.97
CA THR A 81 -5.56 7.89 1.66
C THR A 81 -4.42 7.12 1.01
N LEU A 82 -4.65 6.68 -0.21
CA LEU A 82 -3.72 5.92 -1.04
C LEU A 82 -3.48 6.69 -2.33
N VAL A 83 -2.23 7.03 -2.61
CA VAL A 83 -1.89 7.87 -3.76
C VAL A 83 -0.91 7.14 -4.67
N LEU A 84 -1.21 7.15 -5.96
CA LEU A 84 -0.28 6.76 -7.01
C LEU A 84 0.11 7.99 -7.81
N PHE A 85 1.37 8.37 -7.74
CA PHE A 85 1.92 9.42 -8.59
C PHE A 85 2.38 8.86 -9.92
N VAL A 86 2.10 9.61 -10.97
CA VAL A 86 2.55 9.31 -12.33
C VAL A 86 3.19 10.54 -12.96
N ASP A 87 4.14 10.33 -13.85
CA ASP A 87 4.71 11.42 -14.66
C ASP A 87 3.86 11.71 -15.92
N GLU A 88 4.30 12.65 -16.74
CA GLU A 88 3.63 13.07 -17.99
C GLU A 88 3.60 11.94 -19.03
N GLN A 89 4.52 10.97 -18.93
CA GLN A 89 4.61 9.80 -19.80
C GLN A 89 3.85 8.60 -19.26
N LYS A 90 3.10 8.80 -18.15
CA LYS A 90 2.36 7.75 -17.42
C LYS A 90 3.28 6.67 -16.82
N ASN A 91 4.57 7.00 -16.55
CA ASN A 91 5.37 6.15 -15.68
C ASN A 91 4.86 6.30 -14.25
N VAL A 92 4.83 5.20 -13.54
CA VAL A 92 4.27 5.14 -12.17
C VAL A 92 5.40 5.16 -11.14
N LEU A 93 5.24 5.99 -10.12
CA LEU A 93 6.14 6.01 -8.96
C LEU A 93 5.68 4.93 -7.97
N VAL A 94 6.48 3.89 -7.81
CA VAL A 94 6.19 2.79 -6.89
C VAL A 94 7.15 2.82 -5.71
N GLN A 95 6.66 2.31 -4.57
CA GLN A 95 7.48 2.08 -3.39
C GLN A 95 7.67 0.58 -3.15
N ALA A 96 8.89 0.14 -2.86
CA ALA A 96 9.17 -1.22 -2.41
C ALA A 96 9.01 -1.31 -0.89
N VAL A 97 8.24 -2.27 -0.42
CA VAL A 97 8.06 -2.56 1.01
C VAL A 97 8.29 -4.03 1.29
N PHE A 98 8.61 -4.34 2.54
CA PHE A 98 8.71 -5.71 3.03
C PHE A 98 7.54 -5.96 3.98
N GLU A 99 6.61 -6.81 3.57
CA GLU A 99 5.40 -7.13 4.33
C GLU A 99 5.46 -8.56 4.86
N PRO A 100 5.26 -8.78 6.18
CA PRO A 100 5.30 -10.13 6.78
C PRO A 100 4.30 -11.10 6.14
N GLY A 101 3.12 -10.63 5.75
CA GLY A 101 2.10 -11.43 5.06
C GLY A 101 2.55 -11.96 3.70
N ASN A 102 3.50 -11.29 3.05
CA ASN A 102 4.06 -11.68 1.76
C ASN A 102 5.35 -12.51 1.87
N ALA A 103 5.84 -12.80 3.10
CA ALA A 103 7.09 -13.52 3.30
C ALA A 103 7.11 -14.92 2.65
N ALA A 104 5.94 -15.56 2.51
CA ALA A 104 5.79 -16.85 1.84
C ALA A 104 5.33 -16.75 0.37
N ARG A 105 4.93 -15.57 -0.10
CA ARG A 105 4.29 -15.38 -1.41
C ARG A 105 4.89 -14.26 -2.26
N GLY A 106 5.64 -13.35 -1.68
CA GLY A 106 6.22 -12.22 -2.40
C GLY A 106 7.30 -12.64 -3.41
N TYR A 107 7.84 -11.65 -4.11
CA TYR A 107 8.88 -11.86 -5.10
C TYR A 107 10.02 -12.70 -4.54
N GLN A 108 10.28 -13.85 -5.17
CA GLN A 108 11.24 -14.86 -4.73
C GLN A 108 11.06 -15.31 -3.26
N ASN A 109 9.83 -15.30 -2.73
CA ASN A 109 9.51 -15.67 -1.34
C ASN A 109 10.27 -14.85 -0.27
N ARG A 110 10.61 -13.59 -0.58
CA ARG A 110 11.38 -12.71 0.29
C ARG A 110 10.56 -11.62 0.96
N GLY A 111 9.23 -11.61 0.75
CA GLY A 111 8.33 -10.63 1.34
C GLY A 111 8.36 -9.24 0.70
N LEU A 112 9.17 -9.03 -0.34
CA LEU A 112 9.23 -7.77 -1.06
C LEU A 112 7.99 -7.61 -1.94
N THR A 113 7.36 -6.43 -1.86
CA THR A 113 6.18 -6.06 -2.63
C THR A 113 6.30 -4.62 -3.08
N LEU A 114 5.84 -4.34 -4.30
CA LEU A 114 5.64 -2.98 -4.79
C LEU A 114 4.25 -2.48 -4.39
N VAL A 115 4.22 -1.30 -3.82
CA VAL A 115 3.00 -0.62 -3.39
C VAL A 115 2.88 0.76 -4.05
N ASN A 116 1.74 1.41 -3.86
CA ASN A 116 1.51 2.78 -4.30
C ASN A 116 2.53 3.76 -3.71
N SER A 117 2.64 4.94 -4.30
CA SER A 117 3.69 5.92 -4.02
C SER A 117 3.65 6.47 -2.60
N CYS A 118 2.43 6.69 -2.08
CA CYS A 118 2.20 7.28 -0.77
C CYS A 118 0.94 6.72 -0.15
N LYS A 119 0.96 6.50 1.17
CA LYS A 119 -0.22 6.13 1.94
C LYS A 119 -0.18 6.77 3.32
N PHE A 120 -1.33 7.23 3.80
CA PHE A 120 -1.49 7.73 5.15
C PHE A 120 -2.93 7.56 5.63
N SER A 121 -3.13 7.60 6.94
CA SER A 121 -4.43 7.67 7.59
C SER A 121 -4.42 8.83 8.60
N PRO A 122 -5.58 9.33 9.04
CA PRO A 122 -5.62 10.39 10.05
C PRO A 122 -4.84 10.05 11.32
N GLY A 123 -4.93 8.80 11.81
CA GLY A 123 -4.18 8.35 12.98
C GLY A 123 -2.67 8.33 12.75
N ASN A 124 -2.22 7.80 11.60
CA ASN A 124 -0.82 7.79 11.24
C ASN A 124 -0.27 9.21 11.02
N LEU A 125 -1.06 10.09 10.41
CA LEU A 125 -0.71 11.49 10.24
C LEU A 125 -0.55 12.23 11.58
N ALA A 126 -1.49 12.04 12.51
CA ALA A 126 -1.42 12.61 13.85
C ALA A 126 -0.18 12.09 14.61
N PHE A 127 0.08 10.79 14.56
CA PHE A 127 1.24 10.18 15.20
C PHE A 127 2.55 10.74 14.62
N LEU A 128 2.71 10.79 13.31
CA LEU A 128 3.92 11.31 12.67
C LEU A 128 4.09 12.82 12.96
N LYS A 129 3.01 13.60 12.91
CA LYS A 129 3.05 15.04 13.27
C LYS A 129 3.47 15.26 14.71
N SER A 130 3.06 14.42 15.66
CA SER A 130 3.50 14.51 17.06
C SER A 130 5.01 14.28 17.22
N GLN A 131 5.65 13.63 16.26
CA GLN A 131 7.10 13.41 16.18
C GLN A 131 7.83 14.43 15.27
N GLY A 132 7.14 15.48 14.82
CA GLY A 132 7.70 16.43 13.87
C GLY A 132 7.98 15.84 12.47
N LYS A 133 7.25 14.78 12.09
CA LYS A 133 7.41 14.09 10.81
C LYS A 133 6.13 14.17 9.99
N ILE A 134 6.28 13.95 8.68
CA ILE A 134 5.16 13.77 7.74
C ILE A 134 5.32 12.42 7.03
N PRO A 135 4.24 11.80 6.56
CA PRO A 135 4.35 10.63 5.68
C PRO A 135 5.15 10.97 4.43
N PRO A 136 6.07 10.11 3.98
CA PRO A 136 6.84 10.36 2.77
C PRO A 136 5.94 10.73 1.58
N LEU A 137 6.29 11.79 0.87
CA LEU A 137 5.61 12.31 -0.33
C LEU A 137 4.15 12.75 -0.13
N SER A 138 3.65 12.83 1.12
CA SER A 138 2.27 13.27 1.36
C SER A 138 2.03 14.75 1.01
N ASP A 139 3.06 15.57 1.04
CA ASP A 139 3.05 16.97 0.64
C ASP A 139 2.87 17.17 -0.87
N LEU A 140 3.18 16.17 -1.68
CA LEU A 140 2.97 16.22 -3.12
C LEU A 140 1.49 16.17 -3.54
N VAL A 141 0.60 15.75 -2.66
CA VAL A 141 -0.84 15.71 -2.95
C VAL A 141 -1.38 17.12 -3.23
N ASP A 142 -0.89 18.10 -2.50
CA ASP A 142 -1.30 19.51 -2.61
C ASP A 142 -0.27 20.36 -3.39
N HIS A 143 0.64 19.72 -4.14
CA HIS A 143 1.63 20.45 -4.93
C HIS A 143 0.97 21.29 -6.02
N PRO A 144 1.45 22.54 -6.30
CA PRO A 144 0.83 23.41 -7.31
C PRO A 144 0.71 22.79 -8.71
N ASP A 145 1.66 21.94 -9.09
CA ASP A 145 1.66 21.25 -10.38
C ASP A 145 0.93 19.90 -10.34
N ALA A 146 0.32 19.53 -9.21
CA ALA A 146 -0.43 18.29 -9.09
C ALA A 146 -1.73 18.35 -9.88
N LYS A 147 -1.93 17.38 -10.76
CA LYS A 147 -3.17 17.18 -11.50
C LYS A 147 -3.82 15.89 -11.05
N ILE A 148 -4.95 15.98 -10.35
CA ILE A 148 -5.75 14.81 -10.00
C ILE A 148 -6.36 14.26 -11.28
N LEU A 149 -5.91 13.09 -11.72
CA LEU A 149 -6.45 12.39 -12.88
C LEU A 149 -7.69 11.58 -12.51
N PHE A 150 -7.68 11.01 -11.31
CA PHE A 150 -8.78 10.20 -10.81
C PHE A 150 -8.82 10.21 -9.29
N SER A 151 -10.02 10.18 -8.71
CA SER A 151 -10.24 10.05 -7.27
C SER A 151 -11.54 9.30 -7.01
N HIS A 152 -11.52 8.34 -6.08
CA HIS A 152 -12.72 7.64 -5.63
C HIS A 152 -12.56 7.04 -4.23
N LEU A 153 -13.68 6.71 -3.62
CA LEU A 153 -13.73 5.90 -2.40
C LEU A 153 -13.76 4.41 -2.78
N ALA A 154 -12.81 3.65 -2.27
CA ALA A 154 -12.78 2.21 -2.41
C ALA A 154 -13.11 1.53 -1.08
N PRO A 155 -13.90 0.42 -1.10
CA PRO A 155 -14.09 -0.38 0.11
C PRO A 155 -12.73 -0.95 0.57
N GLY A 156 -12.56 -1.10 1.88
CA GLY A 156 -11.37 -1.72 2.43
C GLY A 156 -11.38 -3.25 2.26
N ASP A 157 -10.22 -3.78 2.11
CA ASP A 157 -9.78 -5.20 2.10
C ASP A 157 -10.89 -6.28 2.08
N SER A 158 -11.51 -6.50 0.92
CA SER A 158 -12.37 -7.66 0.65
C SER A 158 -13.46 -7.94 1.71
N GLY A 159 -14.07 -6.90 2.28
CA GLY A 159 -15.11 -7.05 3.31
C GLY A 159 -14.60 -7.49 4.69
N ARG A 160 -13.29 -7.51 4.90
CA ARG A 160 -12.67 -7.79 6.21
C ARG A 160 -12.25 -6.55 6.97
N ALA A 161 -12.34 -5.38 6.33
CA ALA A 161 -12.04 -4.11 6.94
C ALA A 161 -13.29 -3.23 6.97
N ASP A 162 -13.62 -2.73 8.17
CA ASP A 162 -14.66 -1.72 8.36
C ASP A 162 -14.05 -0.34 8.09
N LYS A 163 -13.67 -0.12 6.85
CA LYS A 163 -13.08 1.14 6.38
C LYS A 163 -13.32 1.35 4.89
N GLN A 164 -13.20 2.59 4.48
CA GLN A 164 -13.04 3.00 3.09
C GLN A 164 -11.69 3.65 2.92
N ASN A 165 -11.10 3.53 1.76
CA ASN A 165 -9.88 4.25 1.42
C ASN A 165 -10.17 5.24 0.29
N GLU A 166 -9.63 6.43 0.40
CA GLU A 166 -9.59 7.37 -0.72
C GLU A 166 -8.42 6.98 -1.61
N HIS A 167 -8.71 6.72 -2.87
CA HIS A 167 -7.71 6.41 -3.89
C HIS A 167 -7.54 7.61 -4.80
N HIS A 168 -6.31 8.08 -4.96
CA HIS A 168 -5.97 9.19 -5.84
C HIS A 168 -4.90 8.77 -6.85
N LEU A 169 -5.18 9.01 -8.13
CA LEU A 169 -4.20 8.98 -9.20
C LEU A 169 -3.84 10.42 -9.53
N ILE A 170 -2.59 10.80 -9.28
CA ILE A 170 -2.12 12.18 -9.41
C ILE A 170 -0.94 12.24 -10.38
N GLN A 171 -1.06 13.11 -11.39
CA GLN A 171 0.05 13.41 -12.30
C GLN A 171 0.85 14.59 -11.78
N LEU A 172 2.17 14.45 -11.85
CA LEU A 172 3.16 15.49 -11.53
C LEU A 172 4.28 15.47 -12.56
N PRO A 173 4.97 16.61 -12.79
CA PRO A 173 6.19 16.62 -13.58
C PRO A 173 7.20 15.63 -13.02
N ARG A 174 7.85 14.90 -13.92
CA ARG A 174 8.86 13.91 -13.54
C ARG A 174 9.97 14.52 -12.67
N THR A 175 10.40 15.73 -12.97
CA THR A 175 11.41 16.46 -12.20
C THR A 175 10.97 16.69 -10.75
N VAL A 176 9.68 17.01 -10.53
CA VAL A 176 9.11 17.18 -9.18
C VAL A 176 9.15 15.86 -8.41
N LEU A 177 8.76 14.75 -9.06
CA LEU A 177 8.80 13.42 -8.43
C LEU A 177 10.24 13.01 -8.05
N GLU A 178 11.19 13.21 -8.96
CA GLU A 178 12.59 12.88 -8.74
C GLU A 178 13.20 13.72 -7.60
N GLU A 179 12.94 15.03 -7.59
CA GLU A 179 13.41 15.92 -6.52
C GLU A 179 12.81 15.54 -5.17
N ALA A 180 11.50 15.30 -5.11
CA ALA A 180 10.82 14.95 -3.86
C ALA A 180 11.37 13.65 -3.27
N VAL A 181 11.54 12.60 -4.08
CA VAL A 181 12.12 11.34 -3.62
C VAL A 181 13.57 11.53 -3.16
N ASN A 182 14.38 12.30 -3.90
CA ASN A 182 15.79 12.51 -3.55
C ASN A 182 15.98 13.37 -2.29
N LYS A 183 14.98 14.19 -1.91
CA LYS A 183 14.96 14.96 -0.66
C LYS A 183 14.57 14.11 0.57
N LEU A 184 14.05 12.91 0.39
CA LEU A 184 13.74 12.03 1.52
C LEU A 184 15.01 11.66 2.29
N PRO A 185 14.93 11.50 3.62
CA PRO A 185 16.08 11.10 4.41
C PRO A 185 16.55 9.68 4.03
N SER A 186 17.88 9.49 3.99
CA SER A 186 18.47 8.16 3.75
C SER A 186 18.00 7.15 4.80
N PRO A 187 17.68 5.90 4.45
CA PRO A 187 17.78 5.28 3.11
C PRO A 187 16.47 5.33 2.29
N GLN A 188 15.51 6.18 2.63
CA GLN A 188 14.18 6.18 2.00
C GLN A 188 14.18 6.29 0.47
N PRO A 189 15.02 7.12 -0.18
CA PRO A 189 15.04 7.22 -1.65
C PRO A 189 15.32 5.90 -2.36
N GLU A 190 16.02 4.97 -1.70
CA GLU A 190 16.36 3.66 -2.25
C GLU A 190 15.15 2.74 -2.44
N PHE A 191 14.02 3.06 -1.78
CA PHE A 191 12.78 2.26 -1.86
C PHE A 191 11.83 2.73 -2.95
N TYR A 192 12.17 3.76 -3.72
CA TYR A 192 11.32 4.31 -4.76
C TYR A 192 11.89 4.07 -6.15
N ALA A 193 11.02 3.68 -7.07
CA ALA A 193 11.35 3.56 -8.49
C ALA A 193 10.22 4.15 -9.35
N LEU A 194 10.62 4.84 -10.43
CA LEU A 194 9.71 5.30 -11.48
C LEU A 194 9.76 4.27 -12.60
N ILE A 195 8.66 3.59 -12.88
CA ILE A 195 8.62 2.47 -13.83
C ILE A 195 7.54 2.68 -14.88
N SER A 196 7.81 2.25 -16.11
CA SER A 196 6.81 2.29 -17.17
C SER A 196 5.67 1.28 -16.94
N LEU A 197 4.53 1.49 -17.60
CA LEU A 197 3.40 0.55 -17.56
C LEU A 197 3.78 -0.84 -18.08
N THR A 198 4.72 -0.93 -19.01
CA THR A 198 5.24 -2.21 -19.50
C THR A 198 5.97 -2.97 -18.37
N VAL A 199 6.82 -2.28 -17.62
CA VAL A 199 7.51 -2.86 -16.46
C VAL A 199 6.52 -3.23 -15.36
N LEU A 200 5.54 -2.38 -15.07
CA LEU A 200 4.49 -2.67 -14.10
C LEU A 200 3.72 -3.95 -14.47
N LYS A 201 3.41 -4.13 -15.76
CA LYS A 201 2.75 -5.35 -16.26
C LYS A 201 3.59 -6.61 -16.00
N GLU A 202 4.90 -6.55 -16.17
CA GLU A 202 5.77 -7.68 -15.81
C GLU A 202 5.80 -7.91 -14.28
N CYS A 203 5.76 -6.84 -13.47
CA CYS A 203 5.65 -6.96 -12.01
C CYS A 203 4.36 -7.68 -11.58
N TYR A 204 3.23 -7.49 -12.29
CA TYR A 204 2.00 -8.26 -12.05
C TYR A 204 2.20 -9.75 -12.29
N LYS A 205 2.84 -10.12 -13.39
CA LYS A 205 3.10 -11.54 -13.73
C LYS A 205 3.98 -12.23 -12.68
N GLN A 206 4.84 -11.47 -12.01
CA GLN A 206 5.73 -11.97 -10.95
C GLN A 206 5.11 -11.92 -9.55
N ALA A 207 3.81 -11.62 -9.43
CA ALA A 207 3.12 -11.43 -8.14
C ALA A 207 3.83 -10.42 -7.20
N LEU A 208 4.45 -9.40 -7.78
CA LEU A 208 5.26 -8.41 -7.09
C LEU A 208 4.45 -7.20 -6.63
N VAL A 209 3.21 -7.07 -7.05
CA VAL A 209 2.34 -5.91 -6.86
C VAL A 209 1.25 -6.21 -5.85
N ASN A 210 1.05 -5.34 -4.86
CA ASN A 210 -0.06 -5.48 -3.92
C ASN A 210 -1.40 -5.04 -4.55
N GLU A 211 -2.49 -5.34 -3.86
CA GLU A 211 -3.85 -5.05 -4.32
C GLU A 211 -4.09 -3.54 -4.53
N HIS A 212 -3.62 -2.69 -3.62
CA HIS A 212 -3.84 -1.25 -3.72
C HIS A 212 -3.13 -0.61 -4.92
N LEU A 213 -1.89 -1.02 -5.21
CA LEU A 213 -1.20 -0.56 -6.41
C LEU A 213 -1.91 -1.07 -7.68
N ARG A 214 -2.42 -2.31 -7.64
CA ARG A 214 -3.19 -2.86 -8.74
C ARG A 214 -4.44 -2.04 -9.02
N ASP A 215 -5.22 -1.72 -7.98
CA ASP A 215 -6.45 -0.93 -8.11
C ASP A 215 -6.15 0.47 -8.65
N LEU A 216 -5.20 1.18 -8.03
CA LEU A 216 -4.79 2.52 -8.45
C LEU A 216 -4.26 2.57 -9.89
N SER A 217 -3.44 1.60 -10.27
CA SER A 217 -2.89 1.57 -11.62
C SER A 217 -3.91 1.15 -12.69
N SER A 218 -4.95 0.41 -12.32
CA SER A 218 -6.06 0.09 -13.24
C SER A 218 -6.80 1.35 -13.72
N MET A 219 -6.82 2.40 -12.91
CA MET A 219 -7.42 3.69 -13.27
C MET A 219 -6.72 4.37 -14.45
N LEU A 220 -5.44 4.06 -14.72
CA LEU A 220 -4.73 4.56 -15.89
C LEU A 220 -5.37 4.07 -17.21
N LEU A 221 -6.09 2.94 -17.18
CA LEU A 221 -6.80 2.41 -18.34
C LEU A 221 -8.00 3.30 -18.77
N PHE A 222 -8.52 4.10 -17.84
CA PHE A 222 -9.65 5.01 -18.10
C PHE A 222 -9.21 6.43 -18.45
N GLN A 223 -7.92 6.69 -18.56
CA GLN A 223 -7.33 7.97 -18.96
C GLN A 223 -7.06 7.96 -20.46
N ASN A 224 -8.10 8.19 -21.27
CA ASN A 224 -8.00 8.41 -22.72
C ASN A 224 -7.72 9.87 -23.05
#